data_61b7d0d8fcad64aca568eedc4438f08e
#
_entry.id   61b7d0d8fcad64aca568eedc4438f08e
#
_cell.length_a   1.000
_cell.length_b   1.000
_cell.length_c   1.000
_cell.angle_alpha   90.00
_cell.angle_beta   90.00
_cell.angle_gamma   90.00
#
_symmetry.space_group_name_H-M   'P 1'
#
loop_
_entity.id
_entity.type
_entity.pdbx_description
1 polymer ?
#
loop_
_entity_poly.entity_id
_entity_poly.type
_entity_poly.pdbx_seq_one_letter_code
_entity_poly.pdbx_strand_id
1 'polypeptide(L)'
;MKVRISRKDTILNLLGIVLSMGANFIVLPFILFFLSDNDVAIYYIFLSLSSIATLFDFGFSPSVARCMNYAYSGAVDLEAQGLNVEKREDPNFSLMKRVMISCKILYLIISSIALLIGSTLGTFYVYTITGDLFVNHYLVPWLLYLLAIFLNILFSYYNVFLRGVGAVSKINLASIVSKLVQITLCITFLFAGVGLLGVAIAYLVYGFLFRMISNFFFKRHNGIGLKLKAETAHFQKKDFQDILKKMWPNTWRDGLVTLSNYLVNQATTIIAPLFLSLSLTGIFSLATQLITAVATIASSILNANQPQLQSAYANEDIDLQKRTLSLCIVSYLLLFAIVLIGLIFAGLPILKLIKPSYEMDILVLLGVSLSLFVLYYRNLFCSYISCTNRLIYYKAFLISSFVCVASSYLLLRFTSLGVYSLIISQLGSQLLFNAWYWPIVVHKELSIKPSYVLKAGFKELIRMIMRKKATD
;
A
#
# COMPACT_ATOMS: atom_id res chain seq x y z
N MET A 1 -25.72 -0.12 13.16
CA MET A 1 -25.81 0.78 11.99
C MET A 1 -25.33 0.01 10.77
N LYS A 2 -26.18 -0.27 9.75
CA LYS A 2 -25.75 -0.95 8.51
C LYS A 2 -24.94 0.05 7.67
N VAL A 3 -23.66 -0.21 7.46
CA VAL A 3 -22.83 0.59 6.56
C VAL A 3 -23.33 0.38 5.13
N ARG A 4 -24.15 1.31 4.64
CA ARG A 4 -24.51 1.37 3.21
C ARG A 4 -23.44 2.18 2.49
N ILE A 5 -22.60 1.51 1.75
CA ILE A 5 -21.64 2.18 0.86
C ILE A 5 -22.44 2.79 -0.29
N SER A 6 -22.40 4.11 -0.40
CA SER A 6 -23.01 4.83 -1.52
C SER A 6 -22.26 4.50 -2.82
N ARG A 7 -22.95 4.41 -3.95
CA ARG A 7 -22.33 4.29 -5.27
C ARG A 7 -21.29 5.39 -5.53
N LYS A 8 -21.59 6.60 -5.06
CA LYS A 8 -20.69 7.75 -5.15
C LYS A 8 -19.38 7.49 -4.40
N ASP A 9 -19.43 6.83 -3.24
CA ASP A 9 -18.22 6.47 -2.47
C ASP A 9 -17.40 5.40 -3.19
N THR A 10 -18.05 4.42 -3.82
CA THR A 10 -17.37 3.37 -4.60
C THR A 10 -16.71 3.94 -5.86
N ILE A 11 -17.41 4.81 -6.59
CA ILE A 11 -16.85 5.47 -7.79
C ILE A 11 -15.71 6.42 -7.40
N LEU A 12 -15.86 7.22 -6.36
CA LEU A 12 -14.80 8.09 -5.86
C LEU A 12 -13.60 7.29 -5.34
N ASN A 13 -13.84 6.12 -4.74
CA ASN A 13 -12.78 5.23 -4.31
C ASN A 13 -12.03 4.62 -5.50
N LEU A 14 -12.74 4.13 -6.52
CA LEU A 14 -12.14 3.62 -7.76
C LEU A 14 -11.38 4.72 -8.52
N LEU A 15 -11.99 5.89 -8.71
CA LEU A 15 -11.34 7.05 -9.32
C LEU A 15 -10.14 7.50 -8.51
N GLY A 16 -10.24 7.51 -7.17
CA GLY A 16 -9.13 7.85 -6.27
C GLY A 16 -7.94 6.89 -6.42
N ILE A 17 -8.20 5.59 -6.50
CA ILE A 17 -7.16 4.57 -6.71
C ILE A 17 -6.57 4.71 -8.12
N VAL A 18 -7.39 4.78 -9.15
CA VAL A 18 -6.94 4.90 -10.54
C VAL A 18 -6.16 6.19 -10.75
N LEU A 19 -6.61 7.33 -10.22
CA LEU A 19 -5.90 8.60 -10.32
C LEU A 19 -4.64 8.64 -9.47
N SER A 20 -4.64 8.09 -8.26
CA SER A 20 -3.44 8.05 -7.42
C SER A 20 -2.33 7.19 -8.00
N MET A 21 -2.71 6.11 -8.71
CA MET A 21 -1.77 5.24 -9.43
C MET A 21 -1.48 5.77 -10.83
N GLY A 22 -2.52 6.24 -11.54
CA GLY A 22 -2.38 6.89 -12.85
C GLY A 22 -1.49 8.13 -12.80
N ALA A 23 -1.42 8.81 -11.67
CA ALA A 23 -0.50 9.92 -11.44
C ALA A 23 0.96 9.51 -11.68
N ASN A 24 1.38 8.35 -11.19
CA ASN A 24 2.72 7.85 -11.41
C ASN A 24 2.97 7.50 -12.88
N PHE A 25 1.94 7.02 -13.60
CA PHE A 25 2.02 6.75 -15.05
C PHE A 25 2.07 8.04 -15.88
N ILE A 26 1.39 9.10 -15.44
CA ILE A 26 1.44 10.40 -16.11
C ILE A 26 2.85 11.00 -15.99
N VAL A 27 3.49 10.88 -14.84
CA VAL A 27 4.83 11.43 -14.59
C VAL A 27 5.92 10.55 -15.20
N LEU A 28 5.70 9.24 -15.33
CA LEU A 28 6.69 8.28 -15.80
C LEU A 28 7.31 8.63 -17.16
N PRO A 29 6.55 8.99 -18.23
CA PRO A 29 7.12 9.39 -19.49
C PRO A 29 8.10 10.57 -19.37
N PHE A 30 7.77 11.55 -18.53
CA PHE A 30 8.63 12.73 -18.32
C PHE A 30 9.89 12.34 -17.54
N ILE A 31 9.80 11.48 -16.52
CA ILE A 31 10.96 10.94 -15.80
C ILE A 31 11.90 10.24 -16.78
N LEU A 32 11.36 9.34 -17.62
CA LEU A 32 12.14 8.58 -18.59
C LEU A 32 12.77 9.44 -19.67
N PHE A 33 12.09 10.52 -20.09
CA PHE A 33 12.58 11.43 -21.13
C PHE A 33 13.66 12.39 -20.61
N PHE A 34 13.49 12.96 -19.42
CA PHE A 34 14.36 14.02 -18.90
C PHE A 34 15.51 13.51 -18.02
N LEU A 35 15.40 12.31 -17.40
CA LEU A 35 16.43 11.76 -16.54
C LEU A 35 17.34 10.79 -17.31
N SER A 36 18.62 10.74 -16.90
CA SER A 36 19.57 9.72 -17.35
C SER A 36 19.14 8.32 -16.85
N ASP A 37 19.67 7.25 -17.45
CA ASP A 37 19.37 5.88 -17.02
C ASP A 37 19.76 5.62 -15.57
N ASN A 38 20.89 6.20 -15.13
CA ASN A 38 21.33 6.12 -13.75
C ASN A 38 20.40 6.87 -12.79
N ASP A 39 19.95 8.08 -13.16
CA ASP A 39 19.02 8.86 -12.34
C ASP A 39 17.66 8.16 -12.21
N VAL A 40 17.19 7.51 -13.28
CA VAL A 40 15.97 6.68 -13.23
C VAL A 40 16.15 5.50 -12.28
N ALA A 41 17.30 4.82 -12.30
CA ALA A 41 17.58 3.74 -11.35
C ALA A 41 17.62 4.26 -9.90
N ILE A 42 18.30 5.37 -9.64
CA ILE A 42 18.36 6.00 -8.31
C ILE A 42 16.97 6.47 -7.85
N TYR A 43 16.15 7.02 -8.75
CA TYR A 43 14.75 7.35 -8.46
C TYR A 43 13.97 6.14 -7.93
N TYR A 44 14.07 4.97 -8.58
CA TYR A 44 13.41 3.75 -8.12
C TYR A 44 13.98 3.22 -6.80
N ILE A 45 15.27 3.35 -6.59
CA ILE A 45 15.91 3.01 -5.31
C ILE A 45 15.35 3.91 -4.20
N PHE A 46 15.25 5.23 -4.44
CA PHE A 46 14.66 6.17 -3.48
C PHE A 46 13.20 5.85 -3.19
N LEU A 47 12.39 5.47 -4.19
CA LEU A 47 11.02 5.01 -3.99
C LEU A 47 10.96 3.75 -3.12
N SER A 48 11.85 2.79 -3.37
CA SER A 48 11.92 1.55 -2.60
C SER A 48 12.33 1.80 -1.15
N LEU A 49 13.32 2.68 -0.93
CA LEU A 49 13.72 3.12 0.40
C LEU A 49 12.61 3.92 1.10
N SER A 50 11.88 4.77 0.37
CA SER A 50 10.73 5.51 0.91
C SER A 50 9.61 4.58 1.37
N SER A 51 9.45 3.42 0.74
CA SER A 51 8.45 2.42 1.13
C SER A 51 8.79 1.73 2.46
N ILE A 52 10.04 1.83 2.96
CA ILE A 52 10.44 1.44 4.32
C ILE A 52 9.59 2.18 5.37
N ALA A 53 9.07 3.37 5.06
CA ALA A 53 8.14 4.08 5.93
C ALA A 53 6.95 3.21 6.35
N THR A 54 6.49 2.31 5.48
CA THR A 54 5.41 1.37 5.80
C THR A 54 5.82 0.30 6.82
N LEU A 55 7.11 -0.06 6.86
CA LEU A 55 7.66 -0.98 7.86
C LEU A 55 7.73 -0.35 9.24
N PHE A 56 8.12 0.92 9.30
CA PHE A 56 8.16 1.65 10.56
C PHE A 56 6.77 1.85 11.16
N ASP A 57 5.70 1.92 10.34
CA ASP A 57 4.32 1.89 10.84
C ASP A 57 3.99 0.57 11.57
N PHE A 58 4.67 -0.52 11.24
CA PHE A 58 4.62 -1.84 11.86
C PHE A 58 3.20 -2.28 12.28
N GLY A 59 2.20 -2.03 11.43
CA GLY A 59 0.79 -2.41 11.69
C GLY A 59 0.06 -1.52 12.70
N PHE A 60 0.62 -0.38 13.11
CA PHE A 60 -0.06 0.54 14.01
C PHE A 60 -1.26 1.22 13.33
N SER A 61 -1.17 1.57 12.04
CA SER A 61 -2.26 2.23 11.31
C SER A 61 -3.61 1.51 11.40
N PRO A 62 -3.74 0.19 11.12
CA PRO A 62 -5.00 -0.52 11.28
C PRO A 62 -5.50 -0.53 12.72
N SER A 63 -4.59 -0.71 13.70
CA SER A 63 -4.94 -0.75 15.12
C SER A 63 -5.42 0.61 15.62
N VAL A 64 -4.73 1.70 15.27
CA VAL A 64 -5.15 3.09 15.59
C VAL A 64 -6.50 3.42 14.97
N ALA A 65 -6.71 3.04 13.69
CA ALA A 65 -7.99 3.28 13.03
C ALA A 65 -9.15 2.59 13.75
N ARG A 66 -8.95 1.35 14.24
CA ARG A 66 -9.93 0.62 15.06
C ARG A 66 -10.21 1.32 16.38
N CYS A 67 -9.17 1.70 17.13
CA CYS A 67 -9.34 2.42 18.39
C CYS A 67 -10.10 3.74 18.19
N MET A 68 -9.77 4.48 17.14
CA MET A 68 -10.47 5.72 16.79
C MET A 68 -11.95 5.45 16.42
N ASN A 69 -12.22 4.36 15.67
CA ASN A 69 -13.57 3.96 15.30
C ASN A 69 -14.39 3.59 16.53
N TYR A 70 -13.84 2.82 17.46
CA TYR A 70 -14.53 2.46 18.70
C TYR A 70 -14.86 3.69 19.55
N ALA A 71 -13.89 4.60 19.74
CA ALA A 71 -14.11 5.84 20.46
C ALA A 71 -15.18 6.72 19.77
N TYR A 72 -15.14 6.83 18.44
CA TYR A 72 -16.12 7.56 17.65
C TYR A 72 -17.52 6.91 17.65
N SER A 73 -17.60 5.58 17.82
CA SER A 73 -18.85 4.82 17.98
C SER A 73 -19.37 4.79 19.41
N GLY A 74 -18.78 5.59 20.32
CA GLY A 74 -19.26 5.74 21.71
C GLY A 74 -18.74 4.69 22.70
N ALA A 75 -17.69 3.91 22.36
CA ALA A 75 -17.09 2.97 23.32
C ALA A 75 -16.60 3.71 24.58
N VAL A 76 -16.89 3.16 25.75
CA VAL A 76 -16.48 3.72 27.04
C VAL A 76 -14.98 3.56 27.24
N ASP A 77 -14.44 2.40 26.87
CA ASP A 77 -13.00 2.08 26.92
C ASP A 77 -12.60 1.19 25.72
N LEU A 78 -11.31 0.90 25.57
CA LEU A 78 -10.76 0.02 24.55
C LEU A 78 -10.49 -1.35 25.14
N GLU A 79 -10.76 -2.42 24.38
CA GLU A 79 -10.38 -3.78 24.69
C GLU A 79 -9.33 -4.33 23.72
N ALA A 80 -8.48 -5.23 24.21
CA ALA A 80 -7.43 -5.86 23.39
C ALA A 80 -8.00 -6.82 22.34
N GLN A 81 -9.11 -7.50 22.64
CA GLN A 81 -9.82 -8.41 21.73
C GLN A 81 -11.32 -8.40 22.03
N GLY A 82 -12.15 -8.36 20.99
CA GLY A 82 -13.60 -8.48 21.12
C GLY A 82 -14.38 -7.17 20.97
N LEU A 83 -15.71 -7.28 21.12
CA LEU A 83 -16.68 -6.17 20.95
C LEU A 83 -17.56 -5.97 22.21
N ASN A 84 -17.20 -6.54 23.35
CA ASN A 84 -18.00 -6.47 24.59
C ASN A 84 -17.81 -5.17 25.36
N VAL A 85 -17.69 -4.05 24.67
CA VAL A 85 -17.55 -2.74 25.30
C VAL A 85 -18.92 -2.11 25.47
N GLU A 86 -19.20 -1.63 26.68
CA GLU A 86 -20.34 -0.73 26.91
C GLU A 86 -20.26 0.46 25.94
N LYS A 87 -21.36 0.74 25.24
CA LYS A 87 -21.44 1.82 24.26
C LYS A 87 -22.36 2.92 24.77
N ARG A 88 -21.91 4.15 24.62
CA ARG A 88 -22.74 5.36 24.74
C ARG A 88 -23.42 5.63 23.40
N GLU A 89 -24.52 6.37 23.42
CA GLU A 89 -25.17 6.82 22.18
C GLU A 89 -24.31 7.82 21.42
N ASP A 90 -23.58 8.68 22.14
CA ASP A 90 -22.71 9.71 21.61
C ASP A 90 -21.23 9.29 21.51
N PRO A 91 -20.46 9.87 20.56
CA PRO A 91 -19.01 9.66 20.46
C PRO A 91 -18.27 10.04 21.74
N ASN A 92 -17.32 9.19 22.16
CA ASN A 92 -16.48 9.46 23.32
C ASN A 92 -15.26 10.33 22.94
N PHE A 93 -15.43 11.66 22.99
CA PHE A 93 -14.38 12.60 22.63
C PHE A 93 -13.19 12.60 23.60
N SER A 94 -13.41 12.25 24.89
CA SER A 94 -12.34 12.07 25.87
C SER A 94 -11.41 10.92 25.46
N LEU A 95 -11.97 9.75 25.15
CA LEU A 95 -11.22 8.61 24.65
C LEU A 95 -10.53 8.91 23.31
N MET A 96 -11.24 9.55 22.38
CA MET A 96 -10.65 9.99 21.10
C MET A 96 -9.44 10.89 21.31
N LYS A 97 -9.51 11.87 22.23
CA LYS A 97 -8.40 12.79 22.54
C LYS A 97 -7.20 12.03 23.12
N ARG A 98 -7.42 11.08 24.06
CA ARG A 98 -6.35 10.24 24.61
C ARG A 98 -5.69 9.37 23.53
N VAL A 99 -6.47 8.72 22.66
CA VAL A 99 -5.95 7.97 21.51
C VAL A 99 -5.13 8.87 20.57
N MET A 100 -5.62 10.07 20.26
CA MET A 100 -4.90 11.02 19.39
C MET A 100 -3.56 11.46 19.95
N ILE A 101 -3.48 11.77 21.26
CA ILE A 101 -2.22 12.19 21.90
C ILE A 101 -1.25 11.01 21.93
N SER A 102 -1.71 9.81 22.32
CA SER A 102 -0.89 8.60 22.31
C SER A 102 -0.31 8.30 20.92
N CYS A 103 -1.13 8.45 19.88
CA CYS A 103 -0.66 8.26 18.50
C CYS A 103 0.37 9.31 18.07
N LYS A 104 0.20 10.57 18.42
CA LYS A 104 1.19 11.61 18.10
C LYS A 104 2.56 11.29 18.72
N ILE A 105 2.58 10.87 19.99
CA ILE A 105 3.81 10.48 20.68
C ILE A 105 4.43 9.26 19.98
N LEU A 106 3.62 8.23 19.70
CA LEU A 106 4.06 7.01 19.04
C LEU A 106 4.69 7.31 17.67
N TYR A 107 4.00 8.08 16.82
CA TYR A 107 4.49 8.39 15.48
C TYR A 107 5.70 9.35 15.49
N LEU A 108 5.84 10.19 16.53
CA LEU A 108 7.08 10.97 16.73
C LEU A 108 8.26 10.05 17.03
N ILE A 109 8.09 9.07 17.92
CA ILE A 109 9.15 8.10 18.24
C ILE A 109 9.52 7.29 16.98
N ILE A 110 8.54 6.75 16.28
CA ILE A 110 8.74 5.94 15.07
C ILE A 110 9.46 6.75 13.98
N SER A 111 9.01 7.98 13.71
CA SER A 111 9.62 8.83 12.68
C SER A 111 11.06 9.24 13.04
N SER A 112 11.36 9.46 14.32
CA SER A 112 12.72 9.76 14.78
C SER A 112 13.66 8.56 14.60
N ILE A 113 13.19 7.35 14.91
CA ILE A 113 13.95 6.11 14.67
C ILE A 113 14.17 5.91 13.16
N ALA A 114 13.14 6.13 12.33
CA ALA A 114 13.25 6.02 10.88
C ALA A 114 14.24 7.03 10.31
N LEU A 115 14.24 8.27 10.80
CA LEU A 115 15.20 9.29 10.42
C LEU A 115 16.64 8.91 10.81
N LEU A 116 16.85 8.40 12.02
CA LEU A 116 18.15 7.94 12.49
C LEU A 116 18.70 6.82 11.59
N ILE A 117 17.89 5.79 11.31
CA ILE A 117 18.30 4.67 10.46
C ILE A 117 18.51 5.14 9.01
N GLY A 118 17.64 5.99 8.48
CA GLY A 118 17.77 6.53 7.13
C GLY A 118 19.00 7.43 6.95
N SER A 119 19.31 8.28 7.95
CA SER A 119 20.48 9.16 7.90
C SER A 119 21.81 8.43 8.10
N THR A 120 21.82 7.25 8.72
CA THR A 120 23.03 6.42 8.89
C THR A 120 23.10 5.33 7.83
N LEU A 121 22.37 4.23 8.01
CA LEU A 121 22.42 3.07 7.12
C LEU A 121 21.93 3.39 5.71
N GLY A 122 20.87 4.18 5.58
CA GLY A 122 20.33 4.59 4.28
C GLY A 122 21.32 5.44 3.50
N THR A 123 21.96 6.41 4.15
CA THR A 123 22.97 7.26 3.52
C THR A 123 24.22 6.46 3.13
N PHE A 124 24.69 5.55 4.00
CA PHE A 124 25.80 4.65 3.69
C PHE A 124 25.49 3.77 2.46
N TYR A 125 24.27 3.21 2.40
CA TYR A 125 23.84 2.39 1.27
C TYR A 125 23.81 3.19 -0.05
N VAL A 126 23.22 4.40 -0.05
CA VAL A 126 23.17 5.24 -1.26
C VAL A 126 24.57 5.65 -1.69
N TYR A 127 25.46 6.01 -0.74
CA TYR A 127 26.86 6.30 -1.03
C TYR A 127 27.59 5.10 -1.67
N THR A 128 27.37 3.88 -1.16
CA THR A 128 28.00 2.66 -1.70
C THR A 128 27.62 2.40 -3.15
N ILE A 129 26.38 2.74 -3.55
CA ILE A 129 25.88 2.49 -4.90
C ILE A 129 26.30 3.60 -5.88
N THR A 130 26.36 4.85 -5.41
CA THR A 130 26.60 6.03 -6.29
C THR A 130 28.06 6.48 -6.31
N GLY A 131 28.87 6.01 -5.37
CA GLY A 131 30.30 6.36 -5.27
C GLY A 131 30.54 7.87 -5.22
N ASP A 132 31.51 8.33 -6.00
CA ASP A 132 31.93 9.75 -6.05
C ASP A 132 30.83 10.72 -6.51
N LEU A 133 29.82 10.22 -7.22
CA LEU A 133 28.67 11.03 -7.65
C LEU A 133 27.73 11.39 -6.49
N PHE A 134 27.85 10.72 -5.35
CA PHE A 134 26.95 10.94 -4.22
C PHE A 134 26.92 12.40 -3.76
N VAL A 135 28.08 12.96 -3.45
CA VAL A 135 28.17 14.30 -2.87
C VAL A 135 27.70 15.38 -3.84
N ASN A 136 28.05 15.25 -5.12
CA ASN A 136 27.82 16.29 -6.12
C ASN A 136 26.41 16.24 -6.73
N HIS A 137 25.79 15.04 -6.84
CA HIS A 137 24.52 14.88 -7.56
C HIS A 137 23.38 14.31 -6.71
N TYR A 138 23.64 13.39 -5.77
CA TYR A 138 22.59 12.62 -5.09
C TYR A 138 22.36 13.00 -3.64
N LEU A 139 23.30 13.69 -2.97
CA LEU A 139 23.18 14.05 -1.56
C LEU A 139 21.94 14.91 -1.26
N VAL A 140 21.74 16.00 -2.01
CA VAL A 140 20.60 16.90 -1.78
C VAL A 140 19.27 16.24 -2.09
N PRO A 141 19.07 15.57 -3.24
CA PRO A 141 17.88 14.75 -3.47
C PRO A 141 17.62 13.72 -2.37
N TRP A 142 18.66 13.02 -1.89
CA TRP A 142 18.54 12.03 -0.82
C TRP A 142 18.07 12.66 0.51
N LEU A 143 18.67 13.78 0.91
CA LEU A 143 18.26 14.50 2.13
C LEU A 143 16.80 14.97 2.07
N LEU A 144 16.33 15.41 0.90
CA LEU A 144 14.90 15.75 0.70
C LEU A 144 14.00 14.53 0.80
N TYR A 145 14.42 13.37 0.28
CA TYR A 145 13.68 12.12 0.47
C TYR A 145 13.64 11.68 1.94
N LEU A 146 14.75 11.80 2.68
CA LEU A 146 14.79 11.53 4.12
C LEU A 146 13.83 12.42 4.90
N LEU A 147 13.85 13.73 4.60
CA LEU A 147 12.92 14.68 5.20
C LEU A 147 11.46 14.33 4.85
N ALA A 148 11.19 13.95 3.60
CA ALA A 148 9.87 13.51 3.18
C ALA A 148 9.42 12.23 3.92
N ILE A 149 10.29 11.24 4.07
CA ILE A 149 10.04 10.01 4.83
C ILE A 149 9.68 10.36 6.29
N PHE A 150 10.51 11.18 6.94
CA PHE A 150 10.28 11.62 8.32
C PHE A 150 8.92 12.29 8.48
N LEU A 151 8.60 13.30 7.67
CA LEU A 151 7.33 14.03 7.74
C LEU A 151 6.13 13.14 7.37
N ASN A 152 6.30 12.23 6.41
CA ASN A 152 5.28 11.29 6.01
C ASN A 152 4.90 10.32 7.12
N ILE A 153 5.88 9.81 7.88
CA ILE A 153 5.62 8.96 9.05
C ILE A 153 5.02 9.81 10.17
N LEU A 154 5.67 10.92 10.51
CA LEU A 154 5.28 11.80 11.62
C LEU A 154 3.80 12.21 11.56
N PHE A 155 3.29 12.57 10.37
CA PHE A 155 1.93 13.03 10.20
C PHE A 155 0.97 11.98 9.62
N SER A 156 1.37 10.72 9.51
CA SER A 156 0.53 9.65 8.93
C SER A 156 -0.77 9.43 9.72
N TYR A 157 -0.76 9.68 11.04
CA TYR A 157 -1.93 9.51 11.90
C TYR A 157 -3.16 10.32 11.47
N TYR A 158 -3.02 11.42 10.74
CA TYR A 158 -4.18 12.18 10.25
C TYR A 158 -5.03 11.37 9.27
N ASN A 159 -4.40 10.60 8.37
CA ASN A 159 -5.10 9.71 7.45
C ASN A 159 -5.78 8.57 8.20
N VAL A 160 -5.09 8.04 9.23
CA VAL A 160 -5.59 6.95 10.07
C VAL A 160 -6.83 7.40 10.86
N PHE A 161 -6.81 8.62 11.40
CA PHE A 161 -7.95 9.20 12.11
C PHE A 161 -9.17 9.39 11.19
N LEU A 162 -8.96 9.89 9.97
CA LEU A 162 -10.03 9.99 8.96
C LEU A 162 -10.64 8.62 8.63
N ARG A 163 -9.80 7.59 8.51
CA ARG A 163 -10.26 6.20 8.29
C ARG A 163 -11.07 5.71 9.48
N GLY A 164 -10.62 5.98 10.71
CA GLY A 164 -11.29 5.59 11.93
C GLY A 164 -12.68 6.20 12.10
N VAL A 165 -12.89 7.45 11.68
CA VAL A 165 -14.22 8.08 11.68
C VAL A 165 -15.06 7.77 10.43
N GLY A 166 -14.61 6.87 9.56
CA GLY A 166 -15.36 6.43 8.37
C GLY A 166 -15.31 7.40 7.18
N ALA A 167 -14.49 8.45 7.22
CA ALA A 167 -14.42 9.48 6.17
C ALA A 167 -13.44 9.11 5.03
N VAL A 168 -13.51 7.88 4.50
CA VAL A 168 -12.57 7.34 3.50
C VAL A 168 -12.61 8.15 2.19
N SER A 169 -13.78 8.62 1.75
CA SER A 169 -13.90 9.47 0.55
C SER A 169 -13.08 10.77 0.64
N LYS A 170 -12.95 11.33 1.85
CA LYS A 170 -12.14 12.54 2.10
C LYS A 170 -10.64 12.25 2.04
N ILE A 171 -10.20 11.04 2.42
CA ILE A 171 -8.80 10.61 2.24
C ILE A 171 -8.47 10.53 0.75
N ASN A 172 -9.35 9.94 -0.06
CA ASN A 172 -9.14 9.83 -1.49
C ASN A 172 -9.10 11.22 -2.17
N LEU A 173 -9.98 12.13 -1.77
CA LEU A 173 -9.95 13.51 -2.27
C LEU A 173 -8.65 14.22 -1.90
N ALA A 174 -8.18 14.10 -0.66
CA ALA A 174 -6.90 14.66 -0.22
C ALA A 174 -5.74 14.09 -1.04
N SER A 175 -5.75 12.78 -1.30
CA SER A 175 -4.74 12.10 -2.12
C SER A 175 -4.75 12.63 -3.56
N ILE A 176 -5.91 12.74 -4.19
CA ILE A 176 -6.05 13.23 -5.57
C ILE A 176 -5.50 14.65 -5.70
N VAL A 177 -5.93 15.58 -4.83
CA VAL A 177 -5.47 16.98 -4.88
C VAL A 177 -3.95 17.05 -4.71
N SER A 178 -3.41 16.34 -3.73
CA SER A 178 -1.96 16.34 -3.47
C SER A 178 -1.16 15.70 -4.60
N LYS A 179 -1.70 14.66 -5.25
CA LYS A 179 -1.09 14.01 -6.42
C LYS A 179 -1.08 14.92 -7.65
N LEU A 180 -2.16 15.66 -7.88
CA LEU A 180 -2.19 16.65 -8.98
C LEU A 180 -1.11 17.73 -8.79
N VAL A 181 -0.96 18.23 -7.57
CA VAL A 181 0.13 19.19 -7.25
C VAL A 181 1.49 18.54 -7.48
N GLN A 182 1.70 17.30 -7.04
CA GLN A 182 2.95 16.56 -7.27
C GLN A 182 3.28 16.43 -8.77
N ILE A 183 2.28 16.02 -9.59
CA ILE A 183 2.45 15.88 -11.05
C ILE A 183 2.87 17.21 -11.64
N THR A 184 2.13 18.28 -11.35
CA THR A 184 2.42 19.61 -11.89
C THR A 184 3.83 20.07 -11.51
N LEU A 185 4.21 19.98 -10.23
CA LEU A 185 5.55 20.37 -9.78
C LEU A 185 6.64 19.52 -10.41
N CYS A 186 6.44 18.19 -10.47
CA CYS A 186 7.41 17.29 -11.06
C CYS A 186 7.67 17.62 -12.54
N ILE A 187 6.62 17.77 -13.32
CA ILE A 187 6.71 18.12 -14.74
C ILE A 187 7.38 19.49 -14.91
N THR A 188 6.97 20.51 -14.15
CA THR A 188 7.56 21.85 -14.22
C THR A 188 9.05 21.82 -13.91
N PHE A 189 9.49 21.13 -12.86
CA PHE A 189 10.91 21.04 -12.51
C PHE A 189 11.72 20.21 -13.51
N LEU A 190 11.15 19.17 -14.12
CA LEU A 190 11.82 18.40 -15.17
C LEU A 190 12.03 19.27 -16.42
N PHE A 191 11.03 20.04 -16.86
CA PHE A 191 11.18 21.00 -17.96
C PHE A 191 12.16 22.13 -17.64
N ALA A 192 12.27 22.55 -16.37
CA ALA A 192 13.25 23.53 -15.93
C ALA A 192 14.68 22.96 -15.81
N GLY A 193 14.90 21.68 -16.12
CA GLY A 193 16.22 21.05 -16.07
C GLY A 193 16.74 20.74 -14.65
N VAL A 194 15.85 20.79 -13.63
CA VAL A 194 16.22 20.54 -12.21
C VAL A 194 16.50 19.05 -11.96
N GLY A 195 16.06 18.16 -12.85
CA GLY A 195 16.36 16.73 -12.80
C GLY A 195 15.76 16.02 -11.56
N LEU A 196 16.53 15.08 -11.01
CA LEU A 196 16.11 14.25 -9.86
C LEU A 196 15.80 15.09 -8.60
N LEU A 197 16.47 16.24 -8.43
CA LEU A 197 16.19 17.18 -7.33
C LEU A 197 14.75 17.69 -7.39
N GLY A 198 14.27 18.05 -8.57
CA GLY A 198 12.89 18.51 -8.77
C GLY A 198 11.86 17.44 -8.44
N VAL A 199 12.16 16.18 -8.78
CA VAL A 199 11.32 15.02 -8.43
C VAL A 199 11.27 14.84 -6.90
N ALA A 200 12.40 15.00 -6.22
CA ALA A 200 12.48 14.90 -4.75
C ALA A 200 11.66 16.00 -4.05
N ILE A 201 11.74 17.25 -4.54
CA ILE A 201 10.92 18.36 -4.03
C ILE A 201 9.43 18.08 -4.25
N ALA A 202 9.03 17.63 -5.43
CA ALA A 202 7.63 17.30 -5.72
C ALA A 202 7.10 16.18 -4.80
N TYR A 203 7.93 15.17 -4.49
CA TYR A 203 7.59 14.10 -3.56
C TYR A 203 7.41 14.61 -2.10
N LEU A 204 8.30 15.49 -1.65
CA LEU A 204 8.20 16.13 -0.32
C LEU A 204 6.90 16.94 -0.19
N VAL A 205 6.61 17.78 -1.18
CA VAL A 205 5.40 18.62 -1.20
C VAL A 205 4.14 17.77 -1.22
N TYR A 206 4.09 16.70 -2.02
CA TYR A 206 2.97 15.77 -2.04
C TYR A 206 2.67 15.21 -0.64
N GLY A 207 3.69 14.66 0.01
CA GLY A 207 3.53 14.04 1.32
C GLY A 207 3.01 15.01 2.37
N PHE A 208 3.57 16.21 2.40
CA PHE A 208 3.15 17.27 3.32
C PHE A 208 1.70 17.73 3.07
N LEU A 209 1.36 18.07 1.82
CA LEU A 209 0.01 18.51 1.45
C LEU A 209 -1.04 17.44 1.76
N PHE A 210 -0.78 16.18 1.43
CA PHE A 210 -1.71 15.09 1.70
C PHE A 210 -2.07 15.01 3.19
N ARG A 211 -1.09 15.17 4.09
CA ARG A 211 -1.31 15.13 5.54
C ARG A 211 -2.04 16.37 6.05
N MET A 212 -1.69 17.54 5.53
CA MET A 212 -2.33 18.79 5.93
C MET A 212 -3.80 18.85 5.50
N ILE A 213 -4.11 18.42 4.28
CA ILE A 213 -5.49 18.35 3.79
C ILE A 213 -6.28 17.28 4.57
N SER A 214 -5.66 16.14 4.90
CA SER A 214 -6.30 15.11 5.72
C SER A 214 -6.61 15.60 7.14
N ASN A 215 -5.70 16.36 7.76
CA ASN A 215 -5.94 17.01 9.05
C ASN A 215 -7.10 18.02 8.98
N PHE A 216 -7.13 18.84 7.93
CA PHE A 216 -8.21 19.79 7.71
C PHE A 216 -9.57 19.07 7.59
N PHE A 217 -9.65 18.02 6.78
CA PHE A 217 -10.87 17.23 6.63
C PHE A 217 -11.29 16.51 7.91
N PHE A 218 -10.32 15.97 8.68
CA PHE A 218 -10.60 15.34 9.96
C PHE A 218 -11.23 16.32 10.96
N LYS A 219 -10.62 17.49 11.15
CA LYS A 219 -11.12 18.51 12.07
C LYS A 219 -12.51 19.02 11.67
N ARG A 220 -12.78 19.12 10.36
CA ARG A 220 -14.05 19.62 9.84
C ARG A 220 -15.15 18.54 9.77
N HIS A 221 -14.79 17.25 9.91
CA HIS A 221 -15.76 16.17 9.86
C HIS A 221 -16.68 16.20 11.09
N ASN A 222 -17.99 16.43 10.88
CA ASN A 222 -19.02 16.50 11.94
C ASN A 222 -18.64 17.39 13.14
N GLY A 223 -17.84 18.44 12.91
CA GLY A 223 -17.41 19.35 13.95
C GLY A 223 -16.42 18.77 14.97
N ILE A 224 -15.77 17.63 14.67
CA ILE A 224 -14.85 16.92 15.57
C ILE A 224 -13.78 17.87 16.13
N GLY A 225 -13.24 18.78 15.31
CA GLY A 225 -12.21 19.71 15.75
C GLY A 225 -12.63 20.64 16.87
N LEU A 226 -13.88 21.12 16.85
CA LEU A 226 -14.45 21.98 17.90
C LEU A 226 -14.73 21.15 19.17
N LYS A 227 -15.33 19.98 19.02
CA LYS A 227 -15.65 19.08 20.13
C LYS A 227 -14.40 18.59 20.86
N LEU A 228 -13.33 18.26 20.13
CA LEU A 228 -12.04 17.88 20.71
C LEU A 228 -11.31 19.05 21.41
N LYS A 229 -11.51 20.29 20.95
CA LYS A 229 -10.97 21.48 21.64
C LYS A 229 -11.71 21.77 22.96
N ALA A 230 -13.02 21.57 22.98
CA ALA A 230 -13.85 21.76 24.17
C ALA A 230 -13.61 20.67 25.24
N GLU A 231 -13.06 19.53 24.85
CA GLU A 231 -12.79 18.43 25.76
C GLU A 231 -11.57 18.72 26.65
N THR A 232 -11.76 18.64 27.97
CA THR A 232 -10.74 18.96 29.00
C THR A 232 -9.99 17.71 29.51
N ALA A 233 -10.08 16.57 28.79
CA ALA A 233 -9.45 15.35 29.23
C ALA A 233 -7.95 15.54 29.54
N HIS A 234 -7.56 15.26 30.77
CA HIS A 234 -6.16 15.22 31.19
C HIS A 234 -5.51 13.95 30.69
N PHE A 235 -4.41 14.09 29.95
CA PHE A 235 -3.61 12.97 29.46
C PHE A 235 -2.50 12.65 30.46
N GLN A 236 -2.40 11.38 30.84
CA GLN A 236 -1.36 10.86 31.73
C GLN A 236 -0.46 9.87 30.98
N LYS A 237 0.76 9.68 31.48
CA LYS A 237 1.69 8.65 30.93
C LYS A 237 1.07 7.25 30.94
N LYS A 238 0.21 6.97 31.94
CA LYS A 238 -0.52 5.71 32.06
C LYS A 238 -1.48 5.49 30.90
N ASP A 239 -2.15 6.53 30.39
CA ASP A 239 -3.05 6.42 29.23
C ASP A 239 -2.31 5.94 27.98
N PHE A 240 -1.08 6.44 27.76
CA PHE A 240 -0.24 5.99 26.65
C PHE A 240 0.09 4.50 26.76
N GLN A 241 0.51 4.06 27.94
CA GLN A 241 0.87 2.65 28.18
C GLN A 241 -0.33 1.72 28.02
N ASP A 242 -1.50 2.11 28.55
CA ASP A 242 -2.73 1.33 28.47
C ASP A 242 -3.23 1.20 27.02
N ILE A 243 -3.24 2.30 26.27
CA ILE A 243 -3.63 2.30 24.86
C ILE A 243 -2.67 1.44 24.03
N LEU A 244 -1.35 1.58 24.25
CA LEU A 244 -0.35 0.77 23.54
C LEU A 244 -0.50 -0.72 23.86
N LYS A 245 -0.71 -1.09 25.14
CA LYS A 245 -0.92 -2.47 25.59
C LYS A 245 -2.17 -3.09 24.95
N LYS A 246 -3.26 -2.32 24.82
CA LYS A 246 -4.51 -2.77 24.17
C LYS A 246 -4.38 -2.92 22.65
N MET A 247 -3.51 -2.14 22.01
CA MET A 247 -3.26 -2.22 20.57
C MET A 247 -2.29 -3.33 20.17
N TRP A 248 -1.27 -3.60 21.01
CA TRP A 248 -0.12 -4.44 20.69
C TRP A 248 -0.45 -5.85 20.19
N PRO A 249 -1.44 -6.63 20.76
CA PRO A 249 -1.71 -8.00 20.33
C PRO A 249 -2.08 -8.15 18.84
N ASN A 250 -2.65 -7.13 18.23
CA ASN A 250 -2.99 -7.12 16.80
C ASN A 250 -1.89 -6.44 15.98
N THR A 251 -1.28 -5.38 16.51
CA THR A 251 -0.29 -4.57 15.82
C THR A 251 0.92 -5.38 15.38
N TRP A 252 1.51 -6.20 16.24
CA TRP A 252 2.70 -6.97 15.89
C TRP A 252 2.47 -8.00 14.79
N ARG A 253 1.28 -8.61 14.73
CA ARG A 253 0.90 -9.55 13.66
C ARG A 253 0.74 -8.84 12.31
N ASP A 254 0.04 -7.71 12.32
CA ASP A 254 -0.09 -6.84 11.14
C ASP A 254 1.29 -6.33 10.70
N GLY A 255 2.18 -6.02 11.65
CA GLY A 255 3.56 -5.62 11.40
C GLY A 255 4.38 -6.71 10.69
N LEU A 256 4.30 -7.95 11.13
CA LEU A 256 4.98 -9.07 10.47
C LEU A 256 4.44 -9.32 9.06
N VAL A 257 3.14 -9.15 8.82
CA VAL A 257 2.57 -9.24 7.48
C VAL A 257 3.09 -8.11 6.59
N THR A 258 3.16 -6.89 7.13
CA THR A 258 3.70 -5.72 6.41
C THR A 258 5.17 -5.92 6.07
N LEU A 259 5.99 -6.38 7.02
CA LEU A 259 7.40 -6.72 6.81
C LEU A 259 7.55 -7.78 5.70
N SER A 260 6.77 -8.84 5.77
CA SER A 260 6.81 -9.92 4.78
C SER A 260 6.48 -9.43 3.37
N ASN A 261 5.45 -8.61 3.23
CA ASN A 261 5.08 -8.02 1.95
C ASN A 261 6.16 -7.07 1.43
N TYR A 262 6.80 -6.30 2.30
CA TYR A 262 7.92 -5.44 1.92
C TYR A 262 9.10 -6.27 1.40
N LEU A 263 9.51 -7.30 2.14
CA LEU A 263 10.64 -8.16 1.76
C LEU A 263 10.42 -8.82 0.38
N VAL A 264 9.22 -9.26 0.09
CA VAL A 264 8.91 -9.88 -1.22
C VAL A 264 8.86 -8.85 -2.35
N ASN A 265 8.29 -7.65 -2.11
CA ASN A 265 8.01 -6.70 -3.18
C ASN A 265 9.14 -5.67 -3.40
N GLN A 266 9.78 -5.22 -2.33
CA GLN A 266 10.71 -4.08 -2.39
C GLN A 266 12.17 -4.47 -2.16
N ALA A 267 12.44 -5.50 -1.32
CA ALA A 267 13.81 -5.87 -1.01
C ALA A 267 14.56 -6.37 -2.25
N THR A 268 13.88 -7.00 -3.21
CA THR A 268 14.46 -7.42 -4.49
C THR A 268 15.04 -6.24 -5.27
N THR A 269 14.35 -5.10 -5.31
CA THR A 269 14.83 -3.86 -5.94
C THR A 269 16.04 -3.28 -5.21
N ILE A 270 16.11 -3.44 -3.88
CA ILE A 270 17.25 -2.97 -3.07
C ILE A 270 18.46 -3.89 -3.22
N ILE A 271 18.24 -5.20 -3.34
CA ILE A 271 19.32 -6.19 -3.51
C ILE A 271 19.90 -6.14 -4.92
N ALA A 272 19.08 -5.88 -5.94
CA ALA A 272 19.47 -5.88 -7.34
C ALA A 272 20.77 -5.09 -7.64
N PRO A 273 20.92 -3.81 -7.24
CA PRO A 273 22.08 -2.99 -7.61
C PRO A 273 23.38 -3.40 -6.90
N LEU A 274 23.32 -4.30 -5.93
CA LEU A 274 24.51 -4.86 -5.28
C LEU A 274 25.20 -5.92 -6.15
N PHE A 275 24.49 -6.47 -7.13
CA PHE A 275 24.96 -7.56 -7.99
C PHE A 275 24.78 -7.30 -9.48
N LEU A 276 23.88 -6.41 -9.85
CA LEU A 276 23.55 -6.05 -11.24
C LEU A 276 23.95 -4.59 -11.50
N SER A 277 24.12 -4.25 -12.77
CA SER A 277 24.30 -2.85 -13.17
C SER A 277 23.08 -1.99 -12.80
N LEU A 278 23.29 -0.69 -12.60
CA LEU A 278 22.22 0.27 -12.32
C LEU A 278 21.18 0.28 -13.45
N SER A 279 21.61 0.16 -14.71
CA SER A 279 20.71 0.12 -15.86
C SER A 279 19.78 -1.10 -15.81
N LEU A 280 20.32 -2.31 -15.57
CA LEU A 280 19.50 -3.54 -15.42
C LEU A 280 18.57 -3.46 -14.20
N THR A 281 19.04 -2.86 -13.11
CA THR A 281 18.23 -2.60 -11.93
C THR A 281 17.06 -1.67 -12.25
N GLY A 282 17.32 -0.61 -13.04
CA GLY A 282 16.30 0.33 -13.50
C GLY A 282 15.21 -0.36 -14.35
N ILE A 283 15.62 -1.20 -15.30
CA ILE A 283 14.69 -1.96 -16.16
C ILE A 283 13.82 -2.92 -15.32
N PHE A 284 14.45 -3.69 -14.41
CA PHE A 284 13.71 -4.60 -13.51
C PHE A 284 12.73 -3.83 -12.60
N SER A 285 13.16 -2.71 -12.05
CA SER A 285 12.34 -1.87 -11.17
C SER A 285 11.16 -1.26 -11.92
N LEU A 286 11.38 -0.80 -13.17
CA LEU A 286 10.32 -0.31 -14.05
C LEU A 286 9.30 -1.42 -14.37
N ALA A 287 9.77 -2.62 -14.74
CA ALA A 287 8.89 -3.78 -14.97
C ALA A 287 8.04 -4.08 -13.72
N THR A 288 8.68 -4.12 -12.55
CA THR A 288 7.99 -4.36 -11.27
C THR A 288 6.95 -3.28 -10.99
N GLN A 289 7.25 -2.02 -11.24
CA GLN A 289 6.31 -0.91 -11.04
C GLN A 289 5.11 -1.00 -12.00
N LEU A 290 5.33 -1.27 -13.28
CA LEU A 290 4.28 -1.42 -14.28
C LEU A 290 3.33 -2.56 -13.91
N ILE A 291 3.87 -3.73 -13.56
CA ILE A 291 3.06 -4.90 -13.21
C ILE A 291 2.39 -4.72 -11.84
N THR A 292 3.02 -4.06 -10.87
CA THR A 292 2.37 -3.72 -9.59
C THR A 292 1.13 -2.86 -9.82
N ALA A 293 1.16 -1.95 -10.76
CA ALA A 293 0.00 -1.15 -11.11
C ALA A 293 -1.09 -1.99 -11.77
N VAL A 294 -0.75 -2.89 -12.70
CA VAL A 294 -1.69 -3.87 -13.27
C VAL A 294 -2.39 -4.65 -12.15
N ALA A 295 -1.61 -5.22 -11.22
CA ALA A 295 -2.12 -6.03 -10.11
C ALA A 295 -3.00 -5.21 -9.15
N THR A 296 -2.66 -3.95 -8.89
CA THR A 296 -3.44 -3.09 -8.00
C THR A 296 -4.75 -2.64 -8.64
N ILE A 297 -4.76 -2.30 -9.93
CA ILE A 297 -6.00 -2.04 -10.68
C ILE A 297 -6.89 -3.28 -10.65
N ALA A 298 -6.32 -4.46 -10.88
CA ALA A 298 -7.05 -5.72 -10.83
C ALA A 298 -7.65 -6.00 -9.45
N SER A 299 -6.95 -5.63 -8.37
CA SER A 299 -7.40 -5.83 -6.98
C SER A 299 -8.38 -4.75 -6.48
N SER A 300 -8.67 -3.71 -7.26
CA SER A 300 -9.49 -2.57 -6.84
C SER A 300 -10.91 -2.96 -6.40
N ILE A 301 -11.50 -3.97 -7.06
CA ILE A 301 -12.85 -4.47 -6.73
C ILE A 301 -12.86 -5.17 -5.37
N LEU A 302 -11.81 -5.90 -5.00
CA LEU A 302 -11.67 -6.46 -3.66
C LEU A 302 -11.63 -5.35 -2.60
N ASN A 303 -10.79 -4.34 -2.81
CA ASN A 303 -10.64 -3.22 -1.88
C ASN A 303 -11.97 -2.47 -1.66
N ALA A 304 -12.77 -2.30 -2.72
CA ALA A 304 -14.10 -1.69 -2.65
C ALA A 304 -15.12 -2.57 -1.91
N ASN A 305 -15.02 -3.90 -2.01
CA ASN A 305 -15.97 -4.83 -1.41
C ASN A 305 -15.51 -5.39 -0.05
N GLN A 306 -14.32 -5.05 0.43
CA GLN A 306 -13.82 -5.52 1.73
C GLN A 306 -14.75 -5.19 2.91
N PRO A 307 -15.36 -3.98 3.03
CA PRO A 307 -16.34 -3.72 4.09
C PRO A 307 -17.60 -4.58 3.99
N GLN A 308 -18.02 -4.94 2.77
CA GLN A 308 -19.16 -5.83 2.56
C GLN A 308 -18.84 -7.26 3.01
N LEU A 309 -17.64 -7.76 2.74
CA LEU A 309 -17.17 -9.07 3.24
C LEU A 309 -17.13 -9.09 4.77
N GLN A 310 -16.61 -8.03 5.41
CA GLN A 310 -16.58 -7.89 6.86
C GLN A 310 -17.99 -7.90 7.47
N SER A 311 -18.92 -7.15 6.85
CA SER A 311 -20.31 -7.10 7.30
C SER A 311 -21.04 -8.43 7.08
N ALA A 312 -20.80 -9.12 5.96
CA ALA A 312 -21.36 -10.43 5.68
C ALA A 312 -20.86 -11.49 6.67
N TYR A 313 -19.59 -11.44 7.05
CA TYR A 313 -19.04 -12.33 8.08
C TYR A 313 -19.66 -12.03 9.45
N ALA A 314 -19.74 -10.77 9.85
CA ALA A 314 -20.32 -10.36 11.13
C ALA A 314 -21.80 -10.69 11.29
N ASN A 315 -22.55 -10.83 10.17
CA ASN A 315 -23.96 -11.22 10.14
C ASN A 315 -24.16 -12.71 9.81
N GLU A 316 -23.08 -13.50 9.74
CA GLU A 316 -23.10 -14.92 9.39
C GLU A 316 -23.78 -15.23 8.02
N ASP A 317 -23.82 -14.24 7.12
CA ASP A 317 -24.40 -14.39 5.78
C ASP A 317 -23.38 -15.06 4.83
N ILE A 318 -23.36 -16.40 4.90
CA ILE A 318 -22.42 -17.23 4.13
C ILE A 318 -22.65 -17.08 2.62
N ASP A 319 -23.90 -16.92 2.18
CA ASP A 319 -24.22 -16.77 0.76
C ASP A 319 -23.67 -15.45 0.20
N LEU A 320 -23.81 -14.37 0.93
CA LEU A 320 -23.24 -13.08 0.55
C LEU A 320 -21.70 -13.12 0.53
N GLN A 321 -21.07 -13.79 1.52
CA GLN A 321 -19.61 -14.00 1.54
C GLN A 321 -19.15 -14.74 0.28
N LYS A 322 -19.81 -15.87 -0.08
CA LYS A 322 -19.49 -16.67 -1.28
C LYS A 322 -19.61 -15.85 -2.56
N ARG A 323 -20.72 -15.11 -2.75
CA ARG A 323 -20.96 -14.29 -3.95
C ARG A 323 -19.97 -13.15 -4.06
N THR A 324 -19.72 -12.42 -2.97
CA THR A 324 -18.82 -11.27 -2.96
C THR A 324 -17.36 -11.69 -3.21
N LEU A 325 -16.89 -12.77 -2.56
CA LEU A 325 -15.56 -13.30 -2.81
C LEU A 325 -15.41 -13.80 -4.25
N SER A 326 -16.42 -14.51 -4.79
CA SER A 326 -16.43 -14.98 -6.19
C SER A 326 -16.34 -13.82 -7.18
N LEU A 327 -17.09 -12.73 -6.93
CA LEU A 327 -16.99 -11.51 -7.72
C LEU A 327 -15.57 -10.94 -7.70
N CYS A 328 -14.95 -10.84 -6.52
CA CYS A 328 -13.58 -10.30 -6.39
C CYS A 328 -12.55 -11.15 -7.14
N ILE A 329 -12.64 -12.48 -7.06
CA ILE A 329 -11.73 -13.39 -7.76
C ILE A 329 -11.87 -13.27 -9.28
N VAL A 330 -13.09 -13.37 -9.81
CA VAL A 330 -13.34 -13.30 -11.26
C VAL A 330 -12.95 -11.94 -11.81
N SER A 331 -13.29 -10.86 -11.10
CA SER A 331 -12.89 -9.51 -11.50
C SER A 331 -11.38 -9.33 -11.54
N TYR A 332 -10.66 -9.89 -10.54
CA TYR A 332 -9.19 -9.85 -10.53
C TYR A 332 -8.59 -10.55 -11.75
N LEU A 333 -9.03 -11.78 -12.04
CA LEU A 333 -8.53 -12.55 -13.18
C LEU A 333 -8.74 -11.81 -14.51
N LEU A 334 -9.96 -11.29 -14.73
CA LEU A 334 -10.31 -10.58 -15.96
C LEU A 334 -9.55 -9.24 -16.08
N LEU A 335 -9.55 -8.42 -15.03
CA LEU A 335 -8.90 -7.11 -15.08
C LEU A 335 -7.39 -7.26 -15.21
N PHE A 336 -6.76 -8.22 -14.51
CA PHE A 336 -5.33 -8.47 -14.66
C PHE A 336 -4.97 -8.83 -16.10
N ALA A 337 -5.71 -9.76 -16.73
CA ALA A 337 -5.49 -10.15 -18.11
C ALA A 337 -5.69 -8.97 -19.09
N ILE A 338 -6.80 -8.23 -18.98
CA ILE A 338 -7.12 -7.11 -19.86
C ILE A 338 -6.06 -6.00 -19.76
N VAL A 339 -5.70 -5.61 -18.53
CA VAL A 339 -4.74 -4.51 -18.30
C VAL A 339 -3.33 -4.93 -18.70
N LEU A 340 -2.94 -6.20 -18.47
CA LEU A 340 -1.65 -6.75 -18.92
C LEU A 340 -1.55 -6.76 -20.46
N ILE A 341 -2.59 -7.22 -21.15
CA ILE A 341 -2.66 -7.19 -22.60
C ILE A 341 -2.53 -5.74 -23.11
N GLY A 342 -3.26 -4.80 -22.48
CA GLY A 342 -3.13 -3.37 -22.82
C GLY A 342 -1.72 -2.83 -22.58
N LEU A 343 -1.05 -3.24 -21.51
CA LEU A 343 0.34 -2.87 -21.24
C LEU A 343 1.29 -3.41 -22.31
N ILE A 344 1.16 -4.67 -22.71
CA ILE A 344 2.04 -5.29 -23.71
C ILE A 344 1.83 -4.65 -25.09
N PHE A 345 0.59 -4.50 -25.56
CA PHE A 345 0.30 -4.05 -26.92
C PHE A 345 0.30 -2.52 -27.11
N ALA A 346 0.03 -1.75 -26.07
CA ALA A 346 0.04 -0.29 -26.13
C ALA A 346 1.15 0.32 -25.26
N GLY A 347 1.30 -0.13 -24.02
CA GLY A 347 2.23 0.44 -23.05
C GLY A 347 3.70 0.29 -23.43
N LEU A 348 4.13 -0.92 -23.85
CA LEU A 348 5.53 -1.15 -24.24
C LEU A 348 5.93 -0.40 -25.54
N PRO A 349 5.13 -0.37 -26.61
CA PRO A 349 5.44 0.47 -27.76
C PRO A 349 5.59 1.95 -27.42
N ILE A 350 4.70 2.50 -26.58
CA ILE A 350 4.80 3.88 -26.10
C ILE A 350 6.09 4.08 -25.30
N LEU A 351 6.44 3.15 -24.42
CA LEU A 351 7.68 3.19 -23.64
C LEU A 351 8.91 3.25 -24.55
N LYS A 352 8.96 2.41 -25.60
CA LYS A 352 10.06 2.35 -26.56
C LYS A 352 10.19 3.65 -27.36
N LEU A 353 9.06 4.33 -27.67
CA LEU A 353 9.08 5.64 -28.32
C LEU A 353 9.65 6.74 -27.40
N ILE A 354 9.38 6.66 -26.10
CA ILE A 354 9.82 7.66 -25.11
C ILE A 354 11.30 7.48 -24.77
N LYS A 355 11.73 6.24 -24.57
CA LYS A 355 13.12 5.91 -24.19
C LYS A 355 13.61 4.66 -24.93
N PRO A 356 14.18 4.83 -26.12
CA PRO A 356 14.69 3.72 -26.92
C PRO A 356 15.80 2.91 -26.25
N SER A 357 16.57 3.50 -25.33
CA SER A 357 17.63 2.84 -24.56
C SER A 357 17.10 1.81 -23.54
N TYR A 358 15.82 1.89 -23.18
CA TYR A 358 15.17 0.96 -22.26
C TYR A 358 14.54 -0.21 -23.03
N GLU A 359 15.38 -1.14 -23.44
CA GLU A 359 14.91 -2.39 -24.06
C GLU A 359 14.34 -3.31 -22.96
N MET A 360 13.01 -3.31 -22.85
CA MET A 360 12.30 -4.20 -21.91
C MET A 360 12.26 -5.62 -22.51
N ASP A 361 13.02 -6.55 -21.90
CA ASP A 361 12.89 -7.96 -22.25
C ASP A 361 11.50 -8.47 -21.89
N ILE A 362 10.78 -8.98 -22.89
CA ILE A 362 9.42 -9.50 -22.73
C ILE A 362 9.37 -10.68 -21.75
N LEU A 363 10.43 -11.50 -21.70
CA LEU A 363 10.50 -12.64 -20.77
C LEU A 363 10.64 -12.14 -19.33
N VAL A 364 11.41 -11.09 -19.09
CA VAL A 364 11.52 -10.43 -17.76
C VAL A 364 10.15 -9.87 -17.36
N LEU A 365 9.47 -9.15 -18.25
CA LEU A 365 8.14 -8.59 -17.97
C LEU A 365 7.12 -9.69 -17.66
N LEU A 366 7.08 -10.77 -18.45
CA LEU A 366 6.17 -11.90 -18.22
C LEU A 366 6.50 -12.66 -16.92
N GLY A 367 7.78 -12.83 -16.61
CA GLY A 367 8.22 -13.44 -15.35
C GLY A 367 7.81 -12.62 -14.12
N VAL A 368 8.04 -11.32 -14.16
CA VAL A 368 7.56 -10.38 -13.10
C VAL A 368 6.04 -10.39 -13.03
N SER A 369 5.35 -10.42 -14.18
CA SER A 369 3.89 -10.49 -14.25
C SER A 369 3.35 -11.74 -13.56
N LEU A 370 3.93 -12.91 -13.84
CA LEU A 370 3.53 -14.18 -13.21
C LEU A 370 3.79 -14.13 -11.68
N SER A 371 4.94 -13.62 -11.27
CA SER A 371 5.29 -13.52 -9.85
C SER A 371 4.30 -12.65 -9.08
N LEU A 372 3.99 -11.45 -9.59
CA LEU A 372 3.06 -10.53 -8.96
C LEU A 372 1.60 -10.99 -9.09
N PHE A 373 1.23 -11.64 -10.21
CA PHE A 373 -0.08 -12.27 -10.35
C PHE A 373 -0.34 -13.26 -9.22
N VAL A 374 0.58 -14.19 -8.97
CA VAL A 374 0.47 -15.20 -7.91
C VAL A 374 0.42 -14.54 -6.53
N LEU A 375 1.25 -13.53 -6.29
CA LEU A 375 1.31 -12.80 -5.03
C LEU A 375 -0.02 -12.10 -4.72
N TYR A 376 -0.59 -11.37 -5.67
CA TYR A 376 -1.85 -10.65 -5.48
C TYR A 376 -3.06 -11.58 -5.49
N TYR A 377 -3.03 -12.67 -6.26
CA TYR A 377 -4.06 -13.71 -6.25
C TYR A 377 -4.21 -14.33 -4.85
N ARG A 378 -3.11 -14.77 -4.21
CA ARG A 378 -3.16 -15.26 -2.83
C ARG A 378 -3.71 -14.21 -1.85
N ASN A 379 -3.38 -12.91 -2.08
CA ASN A 379 -3.82 -11.82 -1.21
C ASN A 379 -5.35 -11.65 -1.22
N LEU A 380 -6.08 -12.07 -2.28
CA LEU A 380 -7.54 -12.08 -2.30
C LEU A 380 -8.09 -12.97 -1.16
N PHE A 381 -7.54 -14.15 -1.01
CA PHE A 381 -7.97 -15.10 0.02
C PHE A 381 -7.51 -14.68 1.42
N CYS A 382 -6.29 -14.18 1.54
CA CYS A 382 -5.78 -13.65 2.81
C CYS A 382 -6.58 -12.41 3.28
N SER A 383 -7.05 -11.58 2.36
CA SER A 383 -7.93 -10.45 2.68
C SER A 383 -9.29 -10.93 3.20
N TYR A 384 -9.86 -12.02 2.64
CA TYR A 384 -11.05 -12.66 3.21
C TYR A 384 -10.78 -13.15 4.64
N ILE A 385 -9.68 -13.89 4.89
CA ILE A 385 -9.28 -14.35 6.23
C ILE A 385 -9.11 -13.16 7.18
N SER A 386 -8.52 -12.05 6.73
CA SER A 386 -8.39 -10.82 7.51
C SER A 386 -9.75 -10.21 7.87
N CYS A 387 -10.75 -10.28 6.98
CA CYS A 387 -12.12 -9.85 7.27
C CYS A 387 -12.76 -10.64 8.43
N THR A 388 -12.32 -11.88 8.69
CA THR A 388 -12.76 -12.70 9.83
C THR A 388 -11.99 -12.40 11.13
N ASN A 389 -11.18 -11.32 11.15
CA ASN A 389 -10.32 -10.91 12.27
C ASN A 389 -9.26 -11.97 12.69
N ARG A 390 -8.86 -12.85 11.76
CA ARG A 390 -7.83 -13.86 11.94
C ARG A 390 -6.63 -13.54 11.04
N LEU A 391 -5.44 -13.45 11.58
CA LEU A 391 -4.20 -13.22 10.85
C LEU A 391 -3.32 -14.48 10.89
N ILE A 392 -3.92 -15.65 10.59
CA ILE A 392 -3.26 -16.97 10.73
C ILE A 392 -2.09 -17.15 9.76
N TYR A 393 -2.04 -16.38 8.68
CA TYR A 393 -1.05 -16.50 7.60
C TYR A 393 0.27 -15.76 7.88
N TYR A 394 0.40 -14.99 8.96
CA TYR A 394 1.58 -14.16 9.23
C TYR A 394 2.91 -14.94 9.28
N LYS A 395 2.91 -16.15 9.90
CA LYS A 395 4.10 -17.01 9.98
C LYS A 395 4.54 -17.51 8.60
N ALA A 396 3.60 -18.00 7.81
CA ALA A 396 3.88 -18.50 6.47
C ALA A 396 4.39 -17.38 5.54
N PHE A 397 3.83 -16.17 5.66
CA PHE A 397 4.29 -15.00 4.92
C PHE A 397 5.73 -14.64 5.31
N LEU A 398 6.03 -14.62 6.61
CA LEU A 398 7.36 -14.30 7.11
C LEU A 398 8.40 -15.32 6.61
N ILE A 399 8.12 -16.63 6.72
CA ILE A 399 9.03 -17.68 6.25
C ILE A 399 9.26 -17.54 4.75
N SER A 400 8.20 -17.41 3.94
CA SER A 400 8.36 -17.31 2.48
C SER A 400 9.06 -16.02 2.05
N SER A 401 8.95 -14.92 2.81
CA SER A 401 9.68 -13.70 2.52
C SER A 401 11.18 -13.83 2.80
N PHE A 402 11.57 -14.50 3.89
CA PHE A 402 12.97 -14.83 4.15
C PHE A 402 13.54 -15.78 3.10
N VAL A 403 12.78 -16.80 2.67
CA VAL A 403 13.16 -17.68 1.57
C VAL A 403 13.36 -16.89 0.28
N CYS A 404 12.48 -15.92 -0.02
CA CYS A 404 12.62 -15.06 -1.20
C CYS A 404 13.92 -14.26 -1.17
N VAL A 405 14.21 -13.57 -0.05
CA VAL A 405 15.42 -12.75 0.11
C VAL A 405 16.68 -13.62 0.05
N ALA A 406 16.72 -14.73 0.80
CA ALA A 406 17.86 -15.62 0.84
C ALA A 406 18.14 -16.25 -0.53
N SER A 407 17.10 -16.76 -1.21
CA SER A 407 17.27 -17.33 -2.56
C SER A 407 17.66 -16.27 -3.59
N SER A 408 17.15 -15.02 -3.50
CA SER A 408 17.58 -13.93 -4.36
C SER A 408 19.08 -13.66 -4.20
N TYR A 409 19.56 -13.56 -2.95
CA TYR A 409 20.98 -13.36 -2.68
C TYR A 409 21.85 -14.52 -3.18
N LEU A 410 21.46 -15.76 -2.87
CA LEU A 410 22.21 -16.96 -3.27
C LEU A 410 22.26 -17.11 -4.79
N LEU A 411 21.13 -16.96 -5.49
CA LEU A 411 21.11 -17.08 -6.94
C LEU A 411 21.89 -15.97 -7.63
N LEU A 412 21.80 -14.72 -7.16
CA LEU A 412 22.60 -13.61 -7.70
C LEU A 412 24.10 -13.80 -7.46
N ARG A 413 24.48 -14.38 -6.32
CA ARG A 413 25.89 -14.58 -5.97
C ARG A 413 26.55 -15.78 -6.68
N PHE A 414 25.80 -16.88 -6.84
CA PHE A 414 26.36 -18.18 -7.26
C PHE A 414 25.93 -18.62 -8.66
N THR A 415 25.07 -17.85 -9.35
CA THR A 415 24.63 -18.18 -10.72
C THR A 415 24.77 -16.98 -11.65
N SER A 416 24.76 -17.24 -12.94
CA SER A 416 24.78 -16.21 -14.00
C SER A 416 23.36 -15.79 -14.47
N LEU A 417 22.32 -16.12 -13.71
CA LEU A 417 20.92 -15.87 -14.09
C LEU A 417 20.53 -14.39 -14.11
N GLY A 418 21.33 -13.51 -13.50
CA GLY A 418 21.07 -12.07 -13.49
C GLY A 418 19.70 -11.72 -12.92
N VAL A 419 18.89 -10.94 -13.67
CA VAL A 419 17.55 -10.50 -13.27
C VAL A 419 16.59 -11.66 -13.02
N TYR A 420 16.75 -12.78 -13.73
CA TYR A 420 15.91 -13.96 -13.53
C TYR A 420 16.06 -14.58 -12.14
N SER A 421 17.19 -14.39 -11.46
CA SER A 421 17.39 -14.82 -10.07
C SER A 421 16.32 -14.21 -9.15
N LEU A 422 15.99 -12.92 -9.33
CA LEU A 422 14.99 -12.21 -8.54
C LEU A 422 13.58 -12.75 -8.82
N ILE A 423 13.26 -12.97 -10.09
CA ILE A 423 11.96 -13.48 -10.55
C ILE A 423 11.72 -14.90 -10.00
N ILE A 424 12.70 -15.79 -10.17
CA ILE A 424 12.63 -17.19 -9.70
C ILE A 424 12.46 -17.23 -8.17
N SER A 425 13.20 -16.40 -7.44
CA SER A 425 13.12 -16.33 -5.99
C SER A 425 11.75 -15.83 -5.52
N GLN A 426 11.24 -14.78 -6.15
CA GLN A 426 9.95 -14.20 -5.81
C GLN A 426 8.80 -15.17 -6.10
N LEU A 427 8.77 -15.76 -7.29
CA LEU A 427 7.75 -16.73 -7.69
C LEU A 427 7.87 -18.02 -6.88
N GLY A 428 9.07 -18.60 -6.79
CA GLY A 428 9.33 -19.86 -6.10
C GLY A 428 8.95 -19.82 -4.63
N SER A 429 9.31 -18.74 -3.91
CA SER A 429 8.96 -18.58 -2.50
C SER A 429 7.44 -18.58 -2.24
N GLN A 430 6.64 -18.16 -3.22
CA GLN A 430 5.17 -18.16 -3.09
C GLN A 430 4.59 -19.53 -3.50
N LEU A 431 5.11 -20.16 -4.56
CA LEU A 431 4.62 -21.45 -5.04
C LEU A 431 4.89 -22.59 -4.06
N LEU A 432 5.93 -22.50 -3.22
CA LEU A 432 6.23 -23.50 -2.21
C LEU A 432 5.06 -23.76 -1.25
N PHE A 433 4.31 -22.72 -0.84
CA PHE A 433 3.24 -22.88 0.13
C PHE A 433 2.07 -21.90 -0.09
N ASN A 434 2.31 -20.59 -0.09
CA ASN A 434 1.28 -19.58 0.03
C ASN A 434 0.30 -19.51 -1.14
N ALA A 435 0.76 -19.84 -2.36
CA ALA A 435 -0.02 -19.69 -3.59
C ALA A 435 -1.23 -20.64 -3.67
N TRP A 436 -1.12 -21.82 -3.08
CA TRP A 436 -2.16 -22.85 -3.14
C TRP A 436 -2.82 -23.12 -1.80
N TYR A 437 -2.11 -22.96 -0.68
CA TYR A 437 -2.63 -23.32 0.65
C TYR A 437 -3.80 -22.40 1.08
N TRP A 438 -3.62 -21.10 0.99
CA TRP A 438 -4.66 -20.15 1.42
C TRP A 438 -5.93 -20.20 0.56
N PRO A 439 -5.86 -20.31 -0.77
CA PRO A 439 -7.02 -20.64 -1.59
C PRO A 439 -7.76 -21.89 -1.12
N ILE A 440 -7.03 -22.99 -0.85
CA ILE A 440 -7.64 -24.24 -0.39
C ILE A 440 -8.33 -24.06 0.97
N VAL A 441 -7.70 -23.37 1.91
CA VAL A 441 -8.29 -23.09 3.25
C VAL A 441 -9.63 -22.36 3.10
N VAL A 442 -9.67 -21.29 2.32
CA VAL A 442 -10.89 -20.49 2.14
C VAL A 442 -11.97 -21.25 1.37
N HIS A 443 -11.59 -22.02 0.34
CA HIS A 443 -12.53 -22.85 -0.40
C HIS A 443 -13.17 -23.94 0.49
N LYS A 444 -12.40 -24.54 1.39
CA LYS A 444 -12.91 -25.49 2.38
C LYS A 444 -13.81 -24.81 3.41
N GLU A 445 -13.40 -23.67 3.96
CA GLU A 445 -14.18 -22.93 4.96
C GLU A 445 -15.54 -22.50 4.44
N LEU A 446 -15.58 -21.96 3.23
CA LEU A 446 -16.83 -21.57 2.59
C LEU A 446 -17.58 -22.71 1.88
N SER A 447 -17.01 -23.93 1.84
CA SER A 447 -17.56 -25.08 1.10
C SER A 447 -17.93 -24.71 -0.36
N ILE A 448 -17.01 -24.03 -1.07
CA ILE A 448 -17.20 -23.62 -2.46
C ILE A 448 -16.26 -24.36 -3.41
N LYS A 449 -16.80 -24.77 -4.55
CA LYS A 449 -16.04 -25.38 -5.64
C LYS A 449 -15.52 -24.29 -6.60
N PRO A 450 -14.37 -24.47 -7.28
CA PRO A 450 -13.87 -23.51 -8.27
C PRO A 450 -14.89 -23.19 -9.39
N SER A 451 -15.69 -24.18 -9.81
CA SER A 451 -16.75 -24.00 -10.81
C SER A 451 -17.86 -23.05 -10.31
N TYR A 452 -18.18 -23.08 -9.01
CA TYR A 452 -19.13 -22.14 -8.39
C TYR A 452 -18.56 -20.73 -8.41
N VAL A 453 -17.27 -20.57 -8.06
CA VAL A 453 -16.61 -19.24 -8.05
C VAL A 453 -16.71 -18.58 -9.42
N LEU A 454 -16.44 -19.31 -10.49
CA LEU A 454 -16.54 -18.77 -11.84
C LEU A 454 -17.99 -18.39 -12.19
N LYS A 455 -18.95 -19.31 -11.99
CA LYS A 455 -20.37 -19.05 -12.32
C LYS A 455 -20.97 -17.89 -11.50
N ALA A 456 -20.75 -17.90 -10.19
CA ALA A 456 -21.28 -16.86 -9.30
C ALA A 456 -20.59 -15.52 -9.54
N GLY A 457 -19.27 -15.52 -9.73
CA GLY A 457 -18.49 -14.30 -9.98
C GLY A 457 -18.87 -13.62 -11.28
N PHE A 458 -19.00 -14.36 -12.39
CA PHE A 458 -19.49 -13.81 -13.66
C PHE A 458 -20.93 -13.27 -13.55
N LYS A 459 -21.80 -14.01 -12.87
CA LYS A 459 -23.20 -13.56 -12.66
C LYS A 459 -23.26 -12.24 -11.87
N GLU A 460 -22.49 -12.11 -10.80
CA GLU A 460 -22.46 -10.87 -10.00
C GLU A 460 -21.76 -9.72 -10.76
N LEU A 461 -20.74 -10.01 -11.55
CA LEU A 461 -20.08 -9.02 -12.41
C LEU A 461 -21.06 -8.46 -13.46
N ILE A 462 -21.78 -9.32 -14.15
CA ILE A 462 -22.82 -8.91 -15.12
C ILE A 462 -23.89 -8.09 -14.41
N ARG A 463 -24.37 -8.52 -13.25
CA ARG A 463 -25.32 -7.74 -12.45
C ARG A 463 -24.81 -6.36 -12.07
N MET A 464 -23.54 -6.24 -11.70
CA MET A 464 -22.91 -4.97 -11.37
C MET A 464 -22.88 -4.03 -12.58
N ILE A 465 -22.61 -4.57 -13.78
CA ILE A 465 -22.58 -3.82 -15.04
C ILE A 465 -23.99 -3.44 -15.50
N MET A 466 -24.95 -4.41 -15.48
CA MET A 466 -26.32 -4.18 -15.97
C MET A 466 -27.16 -3.29 -15.06
N ARG A 467 -26.95 -3.33 -13.73
CA ARG A 467 -27.59 -2.36 -12.81
C ARG A 467 -27.23 -0.90 -13.12
N LYS A 468 -26.14 -0.67 -13.86
CA LYS A 468 -25.76 0.66 -14.35
C LYS A 468 -26.67 1.14 -15.49
N LYS A 469 -27.29 0.23 -16.28
CA LYS A 469 -28.18 0.58 -17.39
C LYS A 469 -29.65 0.84 -17.00
N ALA A 470 -30.06 0.47 -15.77
CA ALA A 470 -31.44 0.62 -15.32
C ALA A 470 -31.67 1.90 -14.47
N THR A 471 -30.66 2.77 -14.35
CA THR A 471 -30.69 3.99 -13.50
C THR A 471 -30.13 5.22 -14.22
N ASP A 472 -29.83 5.12 -15.51
CA ASP A 472 -29.68 6.21 -16.48
C ASP A 472 -30.91 6.22 -17.40
#